data_e936a321b1821b5e97728c720a4cd5a3
#
_entry.id   e936a321b1821b5e97728c720a4cd5a3
#
_cell.length_a   1.000
_cell.length_b   1.000
_cell.length_c   1.000
_cell.angle_alpha   90.00
_cell.angle_beta   90.00
_cell.angle_gamma   90.00
#
_symmetry.space_group_name_H-M   'P 1'
#
loop_
_entity.id
_entity.type
_entity.pdbx_description
1 polymer ?
#
loop_
_entity_poly.entity_id
_entity_poly.type
_entity_poly.pdbx_seq_one_letter_code
_entity_poly.pdbx_strand_id
1 'polypeptide(L)'
;MALDVGYIGRHHHHVPDCLRKPPATRPQTERRPHLLSPAISGPNLKKRWTRAHPAFSMALSLSNKQAEELHKSIIAYLAANNLPNAAAAVRADLNLGEEVFDAATAKKYENLLERKWTSIVRLQKKVMDLESRNQALQSELDNTTPLSLSKRSDPASWLPKAPAQRTLESHQDTINCVAFHPIYSSIASGSDDCTIKIWDFELGELERTIKGHTRAVLDVDFGGPRGSTLLASCSSDLTIKLWDPANEYKNIRTLPGHDHSVSAIRFIPSGVAGAPTSGSQLVSASRDKTLKIWDVATGFCLRTLRGHAEWVRNVSPSMDGRYLVSTGDDMTARLWDISATEPEAKVVMFGHEHFNECCAFAPPSSYQFLAQLAGLKKPPPATSTAEFMATGSRDKTIRIWDARGTCLLTLRGHDNWVRALEFHPSGKYLLSASDDKTVRCWDLSQDGKCVKVVEDVHERFVTCLRWAPGIVNYDENSAAASGTPQRNGAKPAAPEIRIRCIIATGGVDRKLRIFAN
;
A
#
# COMPACT_ATOMS: atom_id res chain seq x y z
N MET A 1 3.48 50.33 -11.23
CA MET A 1 4.57 50.54 -12.21
C MET A 1 4.78 49.20 -12.90
N ALA A 2 4.33 49.23 -14.11
CA ALA A 2 4.47 48.14 -15.09
C ALA A 2 5.87 48.17 -15.73
N LEU A 3 6.23 47.09 -16.39
CA LEU A 3 7.07 46.93 -17.61
C LEU A 3 7.50 45.48 -17.60
N ASP A 4 7.02 44.62 -18.39
CA ASP A 4 6.89 44.52 -19.85
C ASP A 4 8.02 43.69 -20.50
N VAL A 5 7.64 42.60 -21.10
CA VAL A 5 7.93 42.00 -22.43
C VAL A 5 9.38 41.73 -22.86
N GLY A 6 9.56 40.49 -23.30
CA GLY A 6 10.70 40.05 -24.13
C GLY A 6 10.45 38.73 -24.82
N TYR A 7 9.77 38.79 -25.96
CA TYR A 7 9.60 37.75 -27.00
C TYR A 7 10.85 37.74 -27.93
N ILE A 8 11.02 36.63 -28.68
CA ILE A 8 11.92 36.32 -29.83
C ILE A 8 12.90 35.19 -29.46
N GLY A 9 13.04 34.11 -30.24
CA GLY A 9 12.77 33.84 -31.60
C GLY A 9 12.96 32.36 -31.96
N ARG A 10 12.29 31.97 -33.00
CA ARG A 10 12.42 30.68 -33.69
C ARG A 10 13.76 30.59 -34.42
N HIS A 11 14.39 29.42 -34.40
CA HIS A 11 15.26 29.01 -35.51
C HIS A 11 14.95 27.56 -35.92
N HIS A 12 14.46 27.43 -37.14
CA HIS A 12 14.47 26.22 -37.95
C HIS A 12 15.89 25.94 -38.41
N HIS A 13 16.36 24.70 -38.36
CA HIS A 13 17.29 24.18 -39.37
C HIS A 13 17.17 22.66 -39.49
N HIS A 14 16.69 22.26 -40.64
CA HIS A 14 17.19 21.26 -41.61
C HIS A 14 17.53 19.84 -41.12
N VAL A 15 16.70 18.96 -41.69
CA VAL A 15 16.98 17.55 -42.01
C VAL A 15 18.00 17.48 -43.17
N PRO A 16 18.83 16.46 -43.27
CA PRO A 16 18.84 15.71 -44.53
C PRO A 16 18.66 14.20 -44.35
N ASP A 17 17.80 13.70 -45.22
CA ASP A 17 17.71 12.31 -45.68
C ASP A 17 19.05 11.75 -46.13
N CYS A 18 19.31 10.49 -45.87
CA CYS A 18 20.05 9.61 -46.76
C CYS A 18 19.58 8.17 -46.64
N LEU A 19 18.90 7.77 -47.68
CA LEU A 19 18.58 6.43 -48.15
C LEU A 19 19.76 5.45 -48.14
N ARG A 20 19.50 4.19 -47.84
CA ARG A 20 19.82 3.00 -48.66
C ARG A 20 19.41 1.68 -47.98
N LYS A 21 18.51 0.98 -48.64
CA LYS A 21 18.31 -0.48 -48.62
C LYS A 21 18.96 -1.09 -49.88
N PRO A 22 18.94 -2.42 -50.13
CA PRO A 22 19.38 -3.61 -49.38
C PRO A 22 20.47 -4.38 -50.20
N PRO A 23 20.78 -5.67 -50.03
CA PRO A 23 19.99 -6.75 -50.61
C PRO A 23 19.92 -8.06 -49.81
N ALA A 24 18.96 -8.85 -50.22
CA ALA A 24 18.66 -10.22 -49.83
C ALA A 24 19.63 -11.25 -50.46
N THR A 25 19.82 -12.37 -49.77
CA THR A 25 20.06 -13.68 -50.39
C THR A 25 19.57 -14.81 -49.45
N ARG A 26 18.64 -15.60 -49.99
CA ARG A 26 18.42 -17.01 -49.63
C ARG A 26 19.43 -17.87 -50.40
N PRO A 27 19.73 -19.12 -50.02
CA PRO A 27 18.92 -20.28 -50.42
C PRO A 27 18.76 -21.39 -49.35
N GLN A 28 17.62 -22.01 -49.34
CA GLN A 28 17.21 -23.40 -49.53
C GLN A 28 18.22 -24.49 -49.15
N THR A 29 17.76 -25.43 -48.29
CA THR A 29 17.62 -26.88 -48.63
C THR A 29 16.88 -27.58 -47.46
N GLU A 30 15.73 -28.09 -47.78
CA GLU A 30 15.15 -29.41 -47.63
C GLU A 30 15.80 -30.40 -46.65
N ARG A 31 14.98 -30.93 -45.74
CA ARG A 31 14.67 -32.37 -45.61
C ARG A 31 13.59 -32.63 -44.55
N ARG A 32 12.41 -33.05 -45.02
CA ARG A 32 11.50 -33.89 -44.24
C ARG A 32 12.08 -35.29 -44.16
N PRO A 33 11.77 -36.06 -43.14
CA PRO A 33 11.24 -37.38 -43.36
C PRO A 33 9.87 -37.63 -42.72
N HIS A 34 9.20 -38.45 -43.41
CA HIS A 34 7.89 -39.03 -43.27
C HIS A 34 7.69 -39.91 -42.02
N LEU A 35 6.43 -39.95 -41.58
CA LEU A 35 5.63 -41.14 -41.20
C LEU A 35 6.11 -42.03 -40.06
N LEU A 36 5.28 -42.14 -39.04
CA LEU A 36 4.53 -43.38 -38.76
C LEU A 36 3.62 -43.17 -37.56
N SER A 37 2.32 -43.18 -37.80
CA SER A 37 1.35 -43.54 -36.78
C SER A 37 1.52 -45.01 -36.42
N PRO A 38 1.28 -45.37 -35.17
CA PRO A 38 0.46 -46.52 -34.92
C PRO A 38 -0.75 -46.17 -34.04
N ALA A 39 -1.87 -46.57 -34.53
CA ALA A 39 -3.09 -46.75 -33.74
C ALA A 39 -2.83 -47.78 -32.64
N ILE A 40 -3.03 -47.38 -31.40
CA ILE A 40 -3.18 -48.33 -30.29
C ILE A 40 -4.49 -47.99 -29.60
N SER A 41 -5.50 -48.73 -29.96
CA SER A 41 -6.72 -48.95 -29.19
C SER A 41 -6.35 -49.75 -27.92
N GLY A 42 -6.69 -49.21 -26.74
CA GLY A 42 -6.57 -50.00 -25.51
C GLY A 42 -7.12 -49.22 -24.32
N PRO A 43 -8.09 -49.78 -23.59
CA PRO A 43 -8.78 -49.13 -22.51
C PRO A 43 -8.00 -49.26 -21.21
N ASN A 44 -7.13 -48.32 -20.84
CA ASN A 44 -6.52 -48.32 -19.49
C ASN A 44 -5.83 -46.99 -19.12
N LEU A 45 -6.50 -45.84 -19.31
CA LEU A 45 -5.99 -44.55 -18.83
C LEU A 45 -6.66 -44.07 -17.55
N LYS A 46 -7.49 -44.90 -16.89
CA LYS A 46 -8.17 -44.58 -15.63
C LYS A 46 -7.42 -44.98 -14.34
N LYS A 47 -6.21 -45.51 -14.41
CA LYS A 47 -5.52 -46.07 -13.21
C LYS A 47 -4.15 -45.48 -12.88
N ARG A 48 -3.77 -44.32 -13.36
CA ARG A 48 -2.42 -43.77 -13.06
C ARG A 48 -2.38 -42.42 -12.37
N TRP A 49 -3.50 -41.89 -11.87
CA TRP A 49 -3.57 -40.64 -11.11
C TRP A 49 -3.92 -40.81 -9.63
N THR A 50 -3.84 -42.03 -9.08
CA THR A 50 -4.17 -42.31 -7.67
C THR A 50 -2.97 -42.69 -6.82
N ARG A 51 -1.84 -42.02 -6.98
CA ARG A 51 -0.74 -42.12 -6.02
C ARG A 51 0.03 -40.79 -5.95
N ALA A 52 -0.56 -39.77 -5.32
CA ALA A 52 0.16 -38.60 -4.83
C ALA A 52 -0.58 -38.06 -3.62
N HIS A 53 0.00 -38.21 -2.47
CA HIS A 53 -0.22 -37.57 -1.16
C HIS A 53 -1.66 -37.47 -0.59
N PRO A 54 -1.90 -38.03 0.61
CA PRO A 54 -3.20 -37.99 1.28
C PRO A 54 -3.40 -36.70 2.11
N ALA A 55 -3.08 -35.52 1.58
CA ALA A 55 -3.23 -34.25 2.28
C ALA A 55 -3.97 -33.16 1.50
N PHE A 56 -4.54 -33.43 0.32
CA PHE A 56 -5.29 -32.44 -0.43
C PHE A 56 -6.61 -33.02 -0.95
N SER A 57 -7.47 -33.44 -0.05
CA SER A 57 -8.86 -33.77 -0.35
C SER A 57 -9.81 -32.80 0.40
N MET A 58 -9.60 -31.52 0.22
CA MET A 58 -10.70 -30.57 0.25
C MET A 58 -11.10 -30.34 -1.21
N ALA A 59 -12.10 -31.07 -1.68
CA ALA A 59 -12.82 -30.74 -2.90
C ALA A 59 -13.43 -29.34 -2.70
N LEU A 60 -12.74 -28.31 -3.20
CA LEU A 60 -13.31 -26.99 -3.42
C LEU A 60 -14.44 -27.19 -4.45
N SER A 61 -15.64 -27.50 -3.99
CA SER A 61 -16.82 -27.49 -4.83
C SER A 61 -17.05 -26.04 -5.25
N LEU A 62 -16.85 -25.76 -6.54
CA LEU A 62 -17.18 -24.48 -7.13
C LEU A 62 -18.68 -24.20 -6.81
N SER A 63 -18.99 -22.98 -6.40
CA SER A 63 -20.40 -22.58 -6.32
C SER A 63 -21.03 -22.68 -7.71
N ASN A 64 -22.34 -22.91 -7.79
CA ASN A 64 -23.05 -23.04 -9.07
C ASN A 64 -22.77 -21.86 -10.01
N LYS A 65 -22.65 -20.65 -9.47
CA LYS A 65 -22.30 -19.44 -10.23
C LYS A 65 -20.86 -19.47 -10.79
N GLN A 66 -19.91 -19.97 -10.02
CA GLN A 66 -18.50 -20.10 -10.45
C GLN A 66 -18.34 -21.20 -11.50
N ALA A 67 -19.09 -22.31 -11.36
CA ALA A 67 -19.12 -23.38 -12.36
C ALA A 67 -19.70 -22.88 -13.69
N GLU A 68 -20.79 -22.12 -13.64
CA GLU A 68 -21.40 -21.52 -14.82
C GLU A 68 -20.47 -20.51 -15.53
N GLU A 69 -19.78 -19.64 -14.78
CA GLU A 69 -18.79 -18.72 -15.34
C GLU A 69 -17.62 -19.46 -15.98
N LEU A 70 -17.16 -20.56 -15.37
CA LEU A 70 -16.10 -21.41 -15.93
C LEU A 70 -16.55 -22.04 -17.24
N HIS A 71 -17.76 -22.64 -17.29
CA HIS A 71 -18.29 -23.26 -18.49
C HIS A 71 -18.44 -22.26 -19.64
N LYS A 72 -18.98 -21.07 -19.36
CA LYS A 72 -19.09 -19.98 -20.33
C LYS A 72 -17.72 -19.52 -20.86
N SER A 73 -16.72 -19.42 -19.99
CA SER A 73 -15.37 -19.03 -20.41
C SER A 73 -14.65 -20.10 -21.24
N ILE A 74 -14.88 -21.40 -20.97
CA ILE A 74 -14.34 -22.50 -21.79
C ILE A 74 -14.95 -22.48 -23.20
N ILE A 75 -16.25 -22.32 -23.30
CA ILE A 75 -16.95 -22.24 -24.59
C ILE A 75 -16.47 -21.05 -25.41
N ALA A 76 -16.34 -19.88 -24.78
CA ALA A 76 -15.85 -18.67 -25.45
C ALA A 76 -14.41 -18.83 -25.93
N TYR A 77 -13.54 -19.44 -25.12
CA TYR A 77 -12.16 -19.75 -25.48
C TYR A 77 -12.05 -20.70 -26.68
N LEU A 78 -12.84 -21.79 -26.69
CA LEU A 78 -12.86 -22.74 -27.81
C LEU A 78 -13.38 -22.10 -29.09
N ALA A 79 -14.37 -21.25 -29.01
CA ALA A 79 -14.91 -20.51 -30.15
C ALA A 79 -13.88 -19.49 -30.71
N ALA A 80 -13.18 -18.77 -29.86
CA ALA A 80 -12.16 -17.80 -30.25
C ALA A 80 -10.94 -18.47 -30.93
N ASN A 81 -10.62 -19.71 -30.55
CA ASN A 81 -9.51 -20.47 -31.10
C ASN A 81 -9.89 -21.34 -32.33
N ASN A 82 -10.98 -21.02 -33.02
CA ASN A 82 -11.45 -21.72 -34.21
C ASN A 82 -11.74 -23.22 -34.00
N LEU A 83 -12.28 -23.59 -32.83
CA LEU A 83 -12.70 -24.95 -32.49
C LEU A 83 -14.22 -25.04 -32.28
N PRO A 84 -15.06 -24.74 -33.30
CA PRO A 84 -16.52 -24.63 -33.14
C PRO A 84 -17.17 -25.97 -32.78
N ASN A 85 -16.66 -27.09 -33.29
CA ASN A 85 -17.19 -28.42 -33.00
C ASN A 85 -16.99 -28.82 -31.52
N ALA A 86 -15.84 -28.48 -30.95
CA ALA A 86 -15.56 -28.72 -29.55
C ALA A 86 -16.43 -27.82 -28.65
N ALA A 87 -16.62 -26.56 -29.02
CA ALA A 87 -17.50 -25.65 -28.31
C ALA A 87 -18.97 -26.12 -28.33
N ALA A 88 -19.45 -26.67 -29.46
CA ALA A 88 -20.79 -27.24 -29.61
C ALA A 88 -20.96 -28.50 -28.77
N ALA A 89 -19.98 -29.39 -28.73
CA ALA A 89 -20.00 -30.59 -27.91
C ALA A 89 -20.10 -30.25 -26.41
N VAL A 90 -19.29 -29.30 -25.94
CA VAL A 90 -19.34 -28.85 -24.53
C VAL A 90 -20.69 -28.21 -24.18
N ARG A 91 -21.30 -27.48 -25.11
CA ARG A 91 -22.68 -26.95 -24.91
C ARG A 91 -23.73 -28.03 -24.77
N ALA A 92 -23.64 -29.05 -25.61
CA ALA A 92 -24.56 -30.18 -25.60
C ALA A 92 -24.46 -30.98 -24.29
N ASP A 93 -23.22 -31.28 -23.85
CA ASP A 93 -22.97 -32.05 -22.63
C ASP A 93 -23.41 -31.32 -21.36
N LEU A 94 -23.36 -29.98 -21.37
CA LEU A 94 -23.74 -29.15 -20.23
C LEU A 94 -25.18 -28.67 -20.27
N ASN A 95 -25.99 -29.10 -21.28
CA ASN A 95 -27.38 -28.65 -21.50
C ASN A 95 -27.54 -27.12 -21.47
N LEU A 96 -26.52 -26.39 -21.88
CA LEU A 96 -26.58 -24.95 -22.04
C LEU A 96 -27.24 -24.68 -23.39
N GLY A 97 -28.47 -24.15 -23.36
CA GLY A 97 -29.24 -23.82 -24.55
C GLY A 97 -28.47 -22.93 -25.53
N GLU A 98 -28.99 -22.78 -26.75
CA GLU A 98 -28.42 -21.91 -27.80
C GLU A 98 -28.53 -20.41 -27.46
N GLU A 99 -28.56 -20.03 -26.20
CA GLU A 99 -28.43 -18.63 -25.84
C GLU A 99 -27.10 -18.11 -26.37
N VAL A 100 -27.20 -17.49 -27.52
CA VAL A 100 -26.13 -16.77 -28.19
C VAL A 100 -25.65 -15.72 -27.21
N PHE A 101 -24.39 -15.83 -26.80
CA PHE A 101 -23.77 -14.72 -26.08
C PHE A 101 -23.93 -13.46 -26.93
N ASP A 102 -24.58 -12.43 -26.40
CA ASP A 102 -24.52 -11.13 -27.05
C ASP A 102 -23.06 -10.72 -27.24
N ALA A 103 -22.77 -9.91 -28.23
CA ALA A 103 -21.39 -9.56 -28.61
C ALA A 103 -20.58 -8.99 -27.42
N ALA A 104 -21.24 -8.34 -26.48
CA ALA A 104 -20.63 -7.81 -25.27
C ALA A 104 -20.24 -8.90 -24.28
N THR A 105 -21.10 -9.90 -24.10
CA THR A 105 -20.86 -11.06 -23.20
C THR A 105 -19.82 -12.00 -23.80
N ALA A 106 -19.82 -12.25 -25.10
CA ALA A 106 -18.79 -13.04 -25.78
C ALA A 106 -17.40 -12.40 -25.58
N LYS A 107 -17.28 -11.09 -25.82
CA LYS A 107 -16.02 -10.36 -25.63
C LYS A 107 -15.54 -10.34 -24.18
N LYS A 108 -16.46 -10.36 -23.21
CA LYS A 108 -16.12 -10.45 -21.78
C LYS A 108 -15.47 -11.79 -21.43
N TYR A 109 -15.96 -12.91 -22.00
CA TYR A 109 -15.48 -14.25 -21.68
C TYR A 109 -14.32 -14.72 -22.57
N GLU A 110 -14.13 -14.14 -23.75
CA GLU A 110 -13.10 -14.51 -24.75
C GLU A 110 -11.69 -14.60 -24.16
N ASN A 111 -11.29 -13.65 -23.34
CA ASN A 111 -9.96 -13.60 -22.75
C ASN A 111 -9.95 -13.95 -21.25
N LEU A 112 -11.11 -14.33 -20.67
CA LEU A 112 -11.21 -14.56 -19.23
C LEU A 112 -10.41 -15.79 -18.80
N LEU A 113 -10.46 -16.86 -19.59
CA LEU A 113 -9.77 -18.12 -19.30
C LEU A 113 -8.24 -17.92 -19.33
N GLU A 114 -7.73 -17.23 -20.34
CA GLU A 114 -6.29 -16.93 -20.45
C GLU A 114 -5.78 -16.05 -19.32
N ARG A 115 -6.56 -15.00 -18.96
CA ARG A 115 -6.24 -14.14 -17.82
C ARG A 115 -6.22 -14.89 -16.49
N LYS A 116 -7.21 -15.76 -16.26
CA LYS A 116 -7.25 -16.61 -15.05
C LYS A 116 -6.10 -17.63 -15.07
N TRP A 117 -5.77 -18.20 -16.22
CA TRP A 117 -4.67 -19.16 -16.37
C TRP A 117 -3.31 -18.49 -16.11
N THR A 118 -3.07 -17.33 -16.70
CA THR A 118 -1.83 -16.58 -16.46
C THR A 118 -1.70 -16.16 -15.00
N SER A 119 -2.81 -15.81 -14.34
CA SER A 119 -2.83 -15.54 -12.90
C SER A 119 -2.48 -16.78 -12.07
N ILE A 120 -3.03 -17.95 -12.42
CA ILE A 120 -2.72 -19.22 -11.74
C ILE A 120 -1.24 -19.59 -11.93
N VAL A 121 -0.70 -19.47 -13.15
CA VAL A 121 0.72 -19.73 -13.43
C VAL A 121 1.62 -18.77 -12.63
N ARG A 122 1.24 -17.49 -12.53
CA ARG A 122 1.96 -16.52 -11.71
C ARG A 122 1.94 -16.90 -10.22
N LEU A 123 0.79 -17.30 -9.70
CA LEU A 123 0.65 -17.76 -8.31
C LEU A 123 1.46 -19.04 -8.05
N GLN A 124 1.43 -19.99 -8.97
CA GLN A 124 2.24 -21.22 -8.87
C GLN A 124 3.73 -20.90 -8.85
N LYS A 125 4.20 -20.00 -9.74
CA LYS A 125 5.58 -19.54 -9.73
C LYS A 125 5.94 -18.87 -8.39
N LYS A 126 5.03 -18.05 -7.85
CA LYS A 126 5.22 -17.39 -6.54
C LYS A 126 5.29 -18.41 -5.39
N VAL A 127 4.44 -19.43 -5.42
CA VAL A 127 4.47 -20.51 -4.42
C VAL A 127 5.81 -21.27 -4.49
N MET A 128 6.27 -21.63 -5.69
CA MET A 128 7.56 -22.30 -5.87
C MET A 128 8.74 -21.44 -5.41
N ASP A 129 8.70 -20.13 -5.68
CA ASP A 129 9.75 -19.21 -5.22
C ASP A 129 9.75 -19.07 -3.68
N LEU A 130 8.56 -19.00 -3.07
CA LEU A 130 8.42 -18.98 -1.61
C LEU A 130 8.84 -20.30 -0.97
N GLU A 131 8.51 -21.44 -1.57
CA GLU A 131 8.95 -22.75 -1.10
C GLU A 131 10.47 -22.89 -1.19
N SER A 132 11.07 -22.45 -2.31
CA SER A 132 12.52 -22.42 -2.49
C SER A 132 13.20 -21.53 -1.45
N ARG A 133 12.63 -20.34 -1.20
CA ARG A 133 13.13 -19.45 -0.14
C ARG A 133 12.98 -20.04 1.25
N ASN A 134 11.86 -20.70 1.54
CA ASN A 134 11.66 -21.39 2.81
C ASN A 134 12.69 -22.51 3.01
N GLN A 135 12.97 -23.30 1.97
CA GLN A 135 14.00 -24.32 2.03
C GLN A 135 15.39 -23.72 2.23
N ALA A 136 15.71 -22.62 1.52
CA ALA A 136 16.97 -21.92 1.71
C ALA A 136 17.10 -21.35 3.14
N LEU A 137 16.05 -20.72 3.65
CA LEU A 137 16.04 -20.20 5.02
C LEU A 137 16.10 -21.31 6.08
N GLN A 138 15.44 -22.44 5.85
CA GLN A 138 15.55 -23.61 6.73
C GLN A 138 16.97 -24.16 6.72
N SER A 139 17.60 -24.30 5.54
CA SER A 139 18.99 -24.75 5.44
C SER A 139 19.98 -23.78 6.08
N GLU A 140 19.72 -22.47 5.99
CA GLU A 140 20.47 -21.45 6.73
C GLU A 140 20.25 -21.57 8.24
N LEU A 141 19.04 -21.84 8.69
CA LEU A 141 18.70 -22.01 10.11
C LEU A 141 19.40 -23.26 10.67
N ASP A 142 19.41 -24.37 9.94
CA ASP A 142 20.04 -25.63 10.33
C ASP A 142 21.57 -25.54 10.34
N ASN A 143 22.14 -24.68 9.48
CA ASN A 143 23.59 -24.44 9.40
C ASN A 143 24.09 -23.30 10.27
N THR A 144 23.19 -22.54 10.95
CA THR A 144 23.60 -21.42 11.78
C THR A 144 24.03 -21.87 13.17
N THR A 145 25.34 -21.79 13.42
CA THR A 145 25.86 -21.84 14.78
C THR A 145 25.37 -20.63 15.61
N PRO A 146 25.26 -20.74 16.94
CA PRO A 146 24.75 -19.66 17.80
C PRO A 146 25.44 -18.30 17.62
N LEU A 147 26.68 -18.29 17.12
CA LEU A 147 27.46 -17.09 16.82
C LEU A 147 26.98 -16.30 15.58
N SER A 148 26.30 -16.95 14.63
CA SER A 148 25.77 -16.27 13.44
C SER A 148 24.41 -15.60 13.69
N LEU A 149 23.68 -16.03 14.71
CA LEU A 149 22.46 -15.37 15.18
C LEU A 149 22.71 -13.98 15.76
N SER A 150 23.95 -13.70 16.24
CA SER A 150 24.34 -12.38 16.75
C SER A 150 24.53 -11.31 15.66
N LYS A 151 24.54 -11.68 14.38
CA LYS A 151 24.70 -10.75 13.25
C LYS A 151 23.38 -10.35 12.57
N ARG A 152 22.23 -10.94 12.92
CA ARG A 152 20.93 -10.43 12.46
C ARG A 152 20.65 -9.16 13.25
N SER A 153 20.57 -8.03 12.57
CA SER A 153 20.16 -6.77 13.18
C SER A 153 18.79 -6.98 13.83
N ASP A 154 18.72 -6.71 15.14
CA ASP A 154 17.45 -6.71 15.87
C ASP A 154 16.42 -5.86 15.12
N PRO A 155 15.24 -6.38 14.77
CA PRO A 155 14.21 -5.61 14.10
C PRO A 155 13.86 -4.30 14.78
N ALA A 156 13.99 -4.24 16.11
CA ALA A 156 13.74 -3.02 16.89
C ALA A 156 14.78 -1.92 16.67
N SER A 157 15.98 -2.27 16.20
CA SER A 157 17.08 -1.34 15.91
C SER A 157 17.37 -1.18 14.42
N TRP A 158 16.60 -1.85 13.54
CA TRP A 158 16.82 -1.77 12.10
C TRP A 158 16.48 -0.38 11.55
N LEU A 159 17.35 0.16 10.73
CA LEU A 159 17.16 1.42 10.02
C LEU A 159 17.54 1.27 8.55
N PRO A 160 16.85 1.96 7.61
CA PRO A 160 17.07 1.83 6.18
C PRO A 160 18.51 2.14 5.78
N LYS A 161 19.01 1.43 4.77
CA LYS A 161 20.38 1.62 4.22
C LYS A 161 20.28 1.78 2.71
N ALA A 162 21.06 2.70 2.15
CA ALA A 162 21.29 2.75 0.71
C ALA A 162 22.21 1.58 0.30
N PRO A 163 22.07 1.06 -0.94
CA PRO A 163 21.04 1.40 -1.92
C PRO A 163 19.68 0.78 -1.58
N ALA A 164 18.62 1.27 -2.23
CA ALA A 164 17.30 0.66 -2.16
C ALA A 164 17.35 -0.79 -2.70
N GLN A 165 16.65 -1.70 -2.03
CA GLN A 165 16.58 -3.11 -2.46
C GLN A 165 15.82 -3.26 -3.79
N ARG A 166 14.80 -2.45 -3.99
CA ARG A 166 14.01 -2.42 -5.21
C ARG A 166 13.74 -0.98 -5.63
N THR A 167 13.73 -0.76 -6.95
CA THR A 167 13.28 0.49 -7.58
C THR A 167 12.19 0.12 -8.57
N LEU A 168 11.00 0.67 -8.39
CA LEU A 168 9.81 0.39 -9.17
C LEU A 168 9.50 1.60 -10.06
N GLU A 169 9.49 1.39 -11.37
CA GLU A 169 9.36 2.46 -12.37
C GLU A 169 8.19 2.15 -13.30
N SER A 170 7.23 3.04 -13.38
CA SER A 170 6.13 3.01 -14.36
C SER A 170 5.29 4.28 -14.35
N HIS A 171 5.30 5.04 -13.24
CA HIS A 171 4.58 6.31 -13.20
C HIS A 171 5.16 7.30 -14.21
N GLN A 172 4.27 8.13 -14.78
CA GLN A 172 4.64 9.11 -15.79
C GLN A 172 4.95 10.48 -15.18
N ASP A 173 4.59 10.69 -13.91
CA ASP A 173 4.80 11.93 -13.18
C ASP A 173 5.08 11.65 -11.69
N THR A 174 5.25 12.71 -10.89
CA THR A 174 5.57 12.68 -9.46
C THR A 174 4.72 11.66 -8.70
N ILE A 175 5.35 10.84 -7.88
CA ILE A 175 4.65 10.00 -6.91
C ILE A 175 4.42 10.84 -5.65
N ASN A 176 3.16 11.06 -5.26
CA ASN A 176 2.79 11.88 -4.12
C ASN A 176 2.67 11.08 -2.82
N CYS A 177 2.23 9.83 -2.93
CA CYS A 177 1.87 9.01 -1.78
C CYS A 177 2.08 7.53 -2.02
N VAL A 178 2.20 6.81 -0.92
CA VAL A 178 2.33 5.35 -0.92
C VAL A 178 1.60 4.76 0.29
N ALA A 179 1.01 3.57 0.14
CA ALA A 179 0.39 2.83 1.21
C ALA A 179 0.64 1.33 1.04
N PHE A 180 0.99 0.65 2.13
CA PHE A 180 1.13 -0.80 2.15
C PHE A 180 -0.20 -1.48 2.40
N HIS A 181 -0.46 -2.58 1.70
CA HIS A 181 -1.57 -3.45 2.04
C HIS A 181 -1.29 -4.12 3.40
N PRO A 182 -2.28 -4.15 4.33
CA PRO A 182 -2.04 -4.64 5.70
C PRO A 182 -1.66 -6.12 5.76
N ILE A 183 -2.09 -6.94 4.80
CA ILE A 183 -1.92 -8.40 4.83
C ILE A 183 -0.97 -8.87 3.70
N TYR A 184 -1.18 -8.41 2.47
CA TYR A 184 -0.47 -8.90 1.29
C TYR A 184 0.82 -8.12 1.01
N SER A 185 1.69 -8.68 0.16
CA SER A 185 2.91 -8.03 -0.33
C SER A 185 2.65 -6.93 -1.37
N SER A 186 1.48 -6.33 -1.34
CA SER A 186 1.08 -5.28 -2.28
C SER A 186 1.27 -3.89 -1.69
N ILE A 187 1.68 -2.95 -2.52
CA ILE A 187 1.80 -1.54 -2.17
C ILE A 187 1.09 -0.70 -3.24
N ALA A 188 0.35 0.30 -2.80
CA ALA A 188 -0.29 1.28 -3.67
C ALA A 188 0.54 2.56 -3.73
N SER A 189 0.66 3.16 -4.91
CA SER A 189 1.25 4.48 -5.10
C SER A 189 0.31 5.38 -5.90
N GLY A 190 0.14 6.62 -5.46
CA GLY A 190 -0.65 7.65 -6.14
C GLY A 190 0.26 8.73 -6.74
N SER A 191 -0.10 9.24 -7.92
CA SER A 191 0.75 10.13 -8.70
C SER A 191 0.00 11.29 -9.35
N ASP A 192 0.76 12.31 -9.73
CA ASP A 192 0.30 13.43 -10.54
C ASP A 192 -0.14 12.99 -11.94
N ASP A 193 0.25 11.78 -12.40
CA ASP A 193 -0.25 11.18 -13.64
C ASP A 193 -1.73 10.74 -13.59
N CYS A 194 -2.44 11.09 -12.52
CA CYS A 194 -3.85 10.77 -12.26
C CYS A 194 -4.14 9.28 -12.08
N THR A 195 -3.12 8.44 -11.91
CA THR A 195 -3.26 7.00 -11.72
C THR A 195 -2.83 6.56 -10.33
N ILE A 196 -3.39 5.42 -9.91
CA ILE A 196 -2.89 4.66 -8.77
C ILE A 196 -2.30 3.38 -9.33
N LYS A 197 -1.12 3.01 -8.88
CA LYS A 197 -0.47 1.77 -9.29
C LYS A 197 -0.32 0.84 -8.10
N ILE A 198 -0.62 -0.42 -8.34
CA ILE A 198 -0.46 -1.50 -7.37
C ILE A 198 0.74 -2.34 -7.79
N TRP A 199 1.62 -2.58 -6.84
CA TRP A 199 2.87 -3.28 -7.04
C TRP A 199 3.00 -4.44 -6.06
N ASP A 200 3.59 -5.54 -6.50
CA ASP A 200 4.16 -6.52 -5.59
C ASP A 200 5.59 -6.07 -5.24
N PHE A 201 5.80 -5.62 -4.01
CA PHE A 201 7.10 -5.10 -3.60
C PHE A 201 8.14 -6.20 -3.35
N GLU A 202 7.73 -7.46 -3.14
CA GLU A 202 8.65 -8.60 -3.00
C GLU A 202 9.19 -9.04 -4.37
N LEU A 203 8.32 -9.12 -5.38
CA LEU A 203 8.71 -9.46 -6.75
C LEU A 203 9.28 -8.25 -7.49
N GLY A 204 8.86 -7.03 -7.13
CA GLY A 204 9.23 -5.81 -7.83
C GLY A 204 8.45 -5.59 -9.13
N GLU A 205 7.27 -6.17 -9.24
CA GLU A 205 6.43 -6.13 -10.45
C GLU A 205 5.22 -5.22 -10.28
N LEU A 206 4.80 -4.58 -11.39
CA LEU A 206 3.55 -3.84 -11.46
C LEU A 206 2.39 -4.83 -11.62
N GLU A 207 1.54 -4.93 -10.62
CA GLU A 207 0.35 -5.78 -10.68
C GLU A 207 -0.77 -5.11 -11.49
N ARG A 208 -1.03 -3.83 -11.23
CA ARG A 208 -2.17 -3.13 -11.83
C ARG A 208 -1.99 -1.62 -11.88
N THR A 209 -2.64 -1.00 -12.88
CA THR A 209 -2.83 0.45 -12.94
C THR A 209 -4.32 0.76 -12.84
N ILE A 210 -4.70 1.51 -11.83
CA ILE A 210 -6.07 1.94 -11.57
C ILE A 210 -6.24 3.34 -12.14
N LYS A 211 -7.24 3.51 -13.00
CA LYS A 211 -7.63 4.80 -13.58
C LYS A 211 -9.04 5.16 -13.12
N GLY A 212 -9.27 6.45 -12.91
CA GLY A 212 -10.61 6.93 -12.53
C GLY A 212 -10.61 8.31 -11.89
N HIS A 213 -9.49 8.77 -11.34
CA HIS A 213 -9.31 10.18 -11.02
C HIS A 213 -9.00 10.97 -12.29
N THR A 214 -9.50 12.21 -12.34
CA THR A 214 -9.31 13.11 -13.50
C THR A 214 -8.17 14.10 -13.32
N ARG A 215 -7.62 14.17 -12.10
CA ARG A 215 -6.46 14.99 -11.72
C ARG A 215 -5.55 14.20 -10.78
N ALA A 216 -4.45 14.84 -10.39
CA ALA A 216 -3.44 14.29 -9.48
C ALA A 216 -4.03 13.55 -8.29
N VAL A 217 -3.54 12.34 -8.03
CA VAL A 217 -3.82 11.60 -6.80
C VAL A 217 -2.85 12.08 -5.74
N LEU A 218 -3.36 12.62 -4.65
CA LEU A 218 -2.56 13.27 -3.61
C LEU A 218 -2.26 12.35 -2.43
N ASP A 219 -3.20 11.48 -2.06
CA ASP A 219 -2.98 10.50 -0.99
C ASP A 219 -3.77 9.22 -1.21
N VAL A 220 -3.26 8.12 -0.65
CA VAL A 220 -3.88 6.79 -0.66
C VAL A 220 -3.72 6.13 0.71
N ASP A 221 -4.71 5.32 1.11
CA ASP A 221 -4.65 4.56 2.34
C ASP A 221 -5.40 3.24 2.22
N PHE A 222 -4.89 2.18 2.85
CA PHE A 222 -5.57 0.89 2.95
C PHE A 222 -6.25 0.75 4.30
N GLY A 223 -7.49 0.31 4.27
CA GLY A 223 -8.25 0.06 5.49
C GLY A 223 -9.65 -0.44 5.16
N GLY A 224 -10.58 -0.25 6.06
CA GLY A 224 -11.98 -0.65 5.84
C GLY A 224 -12.61 -1.37 7.03
N PRO A 225 -13.90 -1.69 6.94
CA PRO A 225 -14.60 -2.42 7.97
C PRO A 225 -14.04 -3.84 8.12
N ARG A 226 -14.24 -4.45 9.29
CA ARG A 226 -13.75 -5.80 9.58
C ARG A 226 -14.19 -6.79 8.51
N GLY A 227 -13.21 -7.54 7.98
CA GLY A 227 -13.44 -8.57 6.96
C GLY A 227 -13.36 -8.08 5.51
N SER A 228 -13.20 -6.79 5.27
CA SER A 228 -12.97 -6.24 3.93
C SER A 228 -11.89 -5.16 3.97
N THR A 229 -10.79 -5.38 3.25
CA THR A 229 -9.78 -4.35 3.05
C THR A 229 -10.13 -3.57 1.79
N LEU A 230 -10.24 -2.26 1.91
CA LEU A 230 -10.49 -1.33 0.81
C LEU A 230 -9.26 -0.45 0.62
N LEU A 231 -9.11 0.07 -0.59
CA LEU A 231 -8.18 1.16 -0.88
C LEU A 231 -8.99 2.45 -1.00
N ALA A 232 -8.60 3.47 -0.27
CA ALA A 232 -9.12 4.82 -0.42
C ALA A 232 -8.10 5.68 -1.14
N SER A 233 -8.55 6.59 -1.99
CA SER A 233 -7.71 7.58 -2.66
C SER A 233 -8.38 8.94 -2.68
N CYS A 234 -7.58 9.99 -2.57
CA CYS A 234 -8.05 11.36 -2.72
C CYS A 234 -7.26 12.11 -3.80
N SER A 235 -7.89 13.12 -4.36
CA SER A 235 -7.36 13.78 -5.55
C SER A 235 -7.64 15.28 -5.59
N SER A 236 -6.88 15.95 -6.42
CA SER A 236 -7.12 17.33 -6.85
C SER A 236 -8.39 17.48 -7.68
N ASP A 237 -9.07 16.39 -8.05
CA ASP A 237 -10.39 16.42 -8.70
C ASP A 237 -11.56 16.62 -7.71
N LEU A 238 -11.25 16.95 -6.45
CA LEU A 238 -12.20 17.25 -5.35
C LEU A 238 -12.90 15.99 -4.82
N THR A 239 -12.58 14.81 -5.32
CA THR A 239 -13.25 13.56 -4.94
C THR A 239 -12.35 12.63 -4.16
N ILE A 240 -13.00 11.83 -3.35
CA ILE A 240 -12.44 10.64 -2.72
C ILE A 240 -13.04 9.42 -3.41
N LYS A 241 -12.25 8.40 -3.67
CA LYS A 241 -12.73 7.15 -4.27
C LYS A 241 -12.34 5.95 -3.43
N LEU A 242 -13.27 5.00 -3.33
CA LEU A 242 -13.07 3.72 -2.66
C LEU A 242 -12.99 2.61 -3.72
N TRP A 243 -12.00 1.76 -3.58
CA TRP A 243 -11.68 0.68 -4.51
C TRP A 243 -11.66 -0.65 -3.77
N ASP A 244 -12.19 -1.69 -4.39
CA ASP A 244 -12.23 -3.03 -3.84
C ASP A 244 -11.08 -3.90 -4.38
N PRO A 245 -10.06 -4.19 -3.58
CA PRO A 245 -8.95 -5.07 -3.99
C PRO A 245 -9.41 -6.49 -4.37
N ALA A 246 -10.45 -7.01 -3.71
CA ALA A 246 -10.97 -8.34 -3.99
C ALA A 246 -11.66 -8.42 -5.36
N ASN A 247 -12.17 -7.31 -5.87
CA ASN A 247 -12.86 -7.19 -7.15
C ASN A 247 -12.04 -6.36 -8.16
N GLU A 248 -10.76 -6.71 -8.32
CA GLU A 248 -9.86 -6.10 -9.31
C GLU A 248 -9.72 -4.58 -9.14
N TYR A 249 -9.80 -4.06 -7.93
CA TYR A 249 -9.77 -2.62 -7.63
C TYR A 249 -10.86 -1.83 -8.37
N LYS A 250 -12.04 -2.40 -8.52
CA LYS A 250 -13.19 -1.69 -9.07
C LYS A 250 -13.60 -0.56 -8.13
N ASN A 251 -13.89 0.62 -8.69
CA ASN A 251 -14.46 1.70 -7.91
C ASN A 251 -15.84 1.31 -7.39
N ILE A 252 -15.98 1.22 -6.07
CA ILE A 252 -17.26 0.91 -5.42
C ILE A 252 -18.02 2.17 -5.02
N ARG A 253 -17.30 3.27 -4.79
CA ARG A 253 -17.89 4.52 -4.35
C ARG A 253 -17.02 5.73 -4.66
N THR A 254 -17.66 6.82 -5.00
CA THR A 254 -17.03 8.14 -5.12
C THR A 254 -17.72 9.08 -4.12
N LEU A 255 -16.94 9.75 -3.28
CA LEU A 255 -17.40 10.64 -2.22
C LEU A 255 -17.13 12.10 -2.65
N PRO A 256 -18.11 12.82 -3.14
CA PRO A 256 -18.01 14.25 -3.40
C PRO A 256 -18.36 15.04 -2.15
N GLY A 257 -17.94 16.30 -2.06
CA GLY A 257 -18.38 17.20 -1.00
C GLY A 257 -17.30 18.12 -0.44
N HIS A 258 -16.04 17.97 -0.83
CA HIS A 258 -15.03 19.00 -0.63
C HIS A 258 -15.10 20.03 -1.75
N ASP A 259 -14.91 21.32 -1.38
CA ASP A 259 -14.96 22.45 -2.30
C ASP A 259 -13.60 22.73 -2.97
N HIS A 260 -12.53 22.07 -2.50
CA HIS A 260 -11.19 22.19 -3.06
C HIS A 260 -10.45 20.85 -3.02
N SER A 261 -9.25 20.77 -3.59
CA SER A 261 -8.40 19.57 -3.63
C SER A 261 -8.32 18.88 -2.26
N VAL A 262 -8.50 17.56 -2.25
CA VAL A 262 -8.36 16.74 -1.04
C VAL A 262 -6.90 16.35 -0.91
N SER A 263 -6.24 16.85 0.14
CA SER A 263 -4.79 16.75 0.33
C SER A 263 -4.35 15.44 0.98
N ALA A 264 -5.14 14.91 1.91
CA ALA A 264 -4.82 13.69 2.64
C ALA A 264 -6.07 12.90 3.00
N ILE A 265 -5.90 11.59 3.16
CA ILE A 265 -6.96 10.66 3.50
C ILE A 265 -6.43 9.55 4.38
N ARG A 266 -7.17 9.19 5.45
CA ARG A 266 -6.84 8.08 6.36
C ARG A 266 -8.09 7.36 6.82
N PHE A 267 -8.02 6.04 6.90
CA PHE A 267 -9.03 5.27 7.62
C PHE A 267 -8.87 5.48 9.12
N ILE A 268 -9.98 5.65 9.82
CA ILE A 268 -9.98 5.80 11.28
C ILE A 268 -9.97 4.39 11.89
N PRO A 269 -8.97 4.04 12.74
CA PRO A 269 -8.91 2.74 13.38
C PRO A 269 -10.12 2.47 14.26
N SER A 270 -10.50 1.20 14.41
CA SER A 270 -11.69 0.82 15.20
C SER A 270 -11.49 0.77 16.71
N GLY A 271 -10.35 1.20 17.23
CA GLY A 271 -10.04 1.21 18.67
C GLY A 271 -9.82 -0.15 19.31
N VAL A 272 -9.87 -1.25 18.55
CA VAL A 272 -9.59 -2.59 19.07
C VAL A 272 -8.11 -2.89 18.87
N ALA A 273 -7.36 -2.97 19.96
CA ALA A 273 -5.96 -3.33 19.94
C ALA A 273 -5.75 -4.69 19.22
N GLY A 274 -4.84 -4.70 18.23
CA GLY A 274 -4.50 -5.90 17.46
C GLY A 274 -5.42 -6.20 16.27
N ALA A 275 -6.42 -5.39 15.96
CA ALA A 275 -7.18 -5.54 14.72
C ALA A 275 -6.38 -4.92 13.55
N PRO A 276 -6.02 -5.68 12.51
CA PRO A 276 -5.26 -5.18 11.37
C PRO A 276 -6.08 -4.29 10.43
N THR A 277 -7.37 -4.14 10.70
CA THR A 277 -8.30 -3.39 9.85
C THR A 277 -8.79 -2.15 10.57
N SER A 278 -8.71 -1.03 9.90
CA SER A 278 -9.30 0.24 10.29
C SER A 278 -10.82 0.13 10.37
N GLY A 279 -11.43 1.10 11.06
CA GLY A 279 -12.87 1.13 11.27
C GLY A 279 -13.68 1.45 10.00
N SER A 280 -14.96 1.61 10.20
CA SER A 280 -15.94 1.94 9.15
C SER A 280 -15.90 3.41 8.73
N GLN A 281 -15.04 4.22 9.32
CA GLN A 281 -14.96 5.66 9.06
C GLN A 281 -13.65 6.05 8.39
N LEU A 282 -13.71 7.11 7.62
CA LEU A 282 -12.60 7.70 6.89
C LEU A 282 -12.52 9.19 7.22
N VAL A 283 -11.32 9.73 7.37
CA VAL A 283 -11.09 11.17 7.51
C VAL A 283 -10.35 11.70 6.29
N SER A 284 -10.74 12.87 5.83
CA SER A 284 -10.07 13.62 4.77
C SER A 284 -9.70 15.02 5.21
N ALA A 285 -8.58 15.51 4.70
CA ALA A 285 -8.13 16.89 4.82
C ALA A 285 -8.14 17.56 3.46
N SER A 286 -8.54 18.84 3.40
CA SER A 286 -8.67 19.53 2.12
C SER A 286 -8.15 20.97 2.16
N ARG A 287 -7.81 21.46 0.98
CA ARG A 287 -7.48 22.87 0.75
C ARG A 287 -8.70 23.81 0.89
N ASP A 288 -9.91 23.28 1.10
CA ASP A 288 -11.09 24.04 1.50
C ASP A 288 -11.08 24.45 2.99
N LYS A 289 -9.93 24.23 3.69
CA LYS A 289 -9.71 24.58 5.10
C LYS A 289 -10.48 23.69 6.08
N THR A 290 -11.06 22.58 5.62
CA THR A 290 -11.85 21.67 6.43
C THR A 290 -11.27 20.26 6.47
N LEU A 291 -11.62 19.53 7.54
CA LEU A 291 -11.55 18.09 7.56
C LEU A 291 -12.97 17.54 7.53
N LYS A 292 -13.16 16.39 6.88
CA LYS A 292 -14.46 15.72 6.85
C LYS A 292 -14.30 14.27 7.30
N ILE A 293 -15.29 13.79 8.06
CA ILE A 293 -15.39 12.40 8.48
C ILE A 293 -16.51 11.76 7.67
N TRP A 294 -16.20 10.63 7.04
CA TRP A 294 -17.10 9.92 6.15
C TRP A 294 -17.42 8.53 6.69
N ASP A 295 -18.64 8.08 6.46
CA ASP A 295 -18.99 6.67 6.64
C ASP A 295 -18.66 5.91 5.35
N VAL A 296 -17.82 4.90 5.47
CA VAL A 296 -17.35 4.07 4.33
C VAL A 296 -18.50 3.27 3.71
N ALA A 297 -19.43 2.79 4.54
CA ALA A 297 -20.52 1.94 4.10
C ALA A 297 -21.58 2.71 3.30
N THR A 298 -21.96 3.91 3.76
CA THR A 298 -22.99 4.74 3.12
C THR A 298 -22.41 5.75 2.14
N GLY A 299 -21.18 6.22 2.40
CA GLY A 299 -20.50 7.26 1.62
C GLY A 299 -20.92 8.67 2.00
N PHE A 300 -21.71 8.84 3.05
CA PHE A 300 -22.11 10.17 3.51
C PHE A 300 -21.05 10.82 4.39
N CYS A 301 -20.95 12.15 4.29
CA CYS A 301 -20.18 12.95 5.22
C CYS A 301 -20.93 13.02 6.56
N LEU A 302 -20.33 12.43 7.60
CA LEU A 302 -20.91 12.42 8.94
C LEU A 302 -20.67 13.76 9.65
N ARG A 303 -19.47 14.33 9.51
CA ARG A 303 -19.06 15.55 10.21
C ARG A 303 -18.09 16.36 9.36
N THR A 304 -18.13 17.68 9.55
CA THR A 304 -17.16 18.61 8.99
C THR A 304 -16.50 19.38 10.14
N LEU A 305 -15.18 19.24 10.27
CA LEU A 305 -14.39 19.94 11.27
C LEU A 305 -13.86 21.24 10.66
N ARG A 306 -14.14 22.35 11.33
CA ARG A 306 -13.74 23.69 10.91
C ARG A 306 -12.80 24.28 11.96
N GLY A 307 -11.82 25.06 11.52
CA GLY A 307 -10.91 25.73 12.45
C GLY A 307 -9.62 26.19 11.81
N HIS A 308 -9.03 25.41 10.88
CA HIS A 308 -7.87 25.89 10.13
C HIS A 308 -8.20 27.14 9.33
N ALA A 309 -7.30 28.12 9.38
CA ALA A 309 -7.46 29.40 8.66
C ALA A 309 -7.05 29.28 7.19
N GLU A 310 -6.19 28.31 6.85
CA GLU A 310 -5.65 28.06 5.51
C GLU A 310 -5.77 26.57 5.16
N TRP A 311 -5.20 26.16 4.02
CA TRP A 311 -5.25 24.80 3.48
C TRP A 311 -4.80 23.76 4.51
N VAL A 312 -5.59 22.71 4.69
CA VAL A 312 -5.20 21.55 5.50
C VAL A 312 -4.39 20.60 4.62
N ARG A 313 -3.16 20.33 5.04
CA ARG A 313 -2.20 19.51 4.27
C ARG A 313 -2.28 18.03 4.60
N ASN A 314 -2.33 17.72 5.88
CA ASN A 314 -2.26 16.34 6.33
C ASN A 314 -3.18 16.09 7.53
N VAL A 315 -3.57 14.84 7.70
CA VAL A 315 -4.32 14.36 8.85
C VAL A 315 -3.85 12.96 9.22
N SER A 316 -3.74 12.70 10.52
CA SER A 316 -3.43 11.38 11.07
C SER A 316 -4.40 11.06 12.19
N PRO A 317 -5.06 9.89 12.20
CA PRO A 317 -5.87 9.43 13.31
C PRO A 317 -5.00 8.77 14.39
N SER A 318 -5.45 8.84 15.64
CA SER A 318 -4.87 8.05 16.73
C SER A 318 -5.22 6.57 16.58
N MET A 319 -4.44 5.68 17.18
CA MET A 319 -4.63 4.23 17.08
C MET A 319 -5.97 3.72 17.66
N ASP A 320 -6.56 4.47 18.59
CA ASP A 320 -7.88 4.19 19.16
C ASP A 320 -9.04 4.80 18.36
N GLY A 321 -8.73 5.60 17.33
CA GLY A 321 -9.71 6.27 16.49
C GLY A 321 -10.49 7.38 17.18
N ARG A 322 -10.05 7.85 18.35
CA ARG A 322 -10.73 8.90 19.11
C ARG A 322 -10.23 10.30 18.78
N TYR A 323 -8.97 10.41 18.44
CA TYR A 323 -8.33 11.70 18.19
C TYR A 323 -7.81 11.79 16.77
N LEU A 324 -7.76 13.02 16.25
CA LEU A 324 -7.10 13.35 15.00
C LEU A 324 -6.06 14.44 15.26
N VAL A 325 -4.93 14.36 14.58
CA VAL A 325 -4.01 15.49 14.43
C VAL A 325 -4.03 15.94 12.98
N SER A 326 -4.11 17.25 12.76
CA SER A 326 -4.05 17.84 11.41
C SER A 326 -3.03 18.95 11.35
N THR A 327 -2.50 19.20 10.15
CA THR A 327 -1.53 20.25 9.88
C THR A 327 -1.94 21.05 8.64
N GLY A 328 -1.61 22.34 8.63
CA GLY A 328 -2.02 23.22 7.56
C GLY A 328 -1.05 24.35 7.22
N ASP A 329 -1.42 25.10 6.18
CA ASP A 329 -0.68 26.28 5.69
C ASP A 329 -0.83 27.48 6.65
N ASP A 330 -1.73 27.40 7.61
CA ASP A 330 -1.83 28.36 8.72
C ASP A 330 -0.71 28.20 9.76
N MET A 331 0.31 27.40 9.48
CA MET A 331 1.48 27.09 10.32
C MET A 331 1.10 26.43 11.66
N THR A 332 -0.16 26.02 11.83
CA THR A 332 -0.64 25.36 13.04
C THR A 332 -0.75 23.85 12.84
N ALA A 333 -0.61 23.11 13.93
CA ALA A 333 -1.13 21.77 14.03
C ALA A 333 -2.28 21.76 15.05
N ARG A 334 -3.28 20.91 14.84
CA ARG A 334 -4.49 20.88 15.68
C ARG A 334 -4.80 19.45 16.10
N LEU A 335 -5.11 19.31 17.38
CA LEU A 335 -5.59 18.07 17.97
C LEU A 335 -7.10 18.15 18.15
N TRP A 336 -7.83 17.17 17.59
CA TRP A 336 -9.29 17.09 17.62
C TRP A 336 -9.75 15.88 18.41
N ASP A 337 -10.76 16.01 19.26
CA ASP A 337 -11.47 14.89 19.88
C ASP A 337 -12.75 14.63 19.08
N ILE A 338 -12.75 13.56 18.29
CA ILE A 338 -13.89 13.20 17.43
C ILE A 338 -14.94 12.35 18.14
N SER A 339 -14.74 11.99 19.41
CA SER A 339 -15.75 11.33 20.22
C SER A 339 -16.81 12.33 20.75
N ALA A 340 -16.48 13.62 20.79
CA ALA A 340 -17.40 14.66 21.19
C ALA A 340 -18.54 14.86 20.17
N THR A 341 -19.69 15.31 20.63
CA THR A 341 -20.86 15.59 19.77
C THR A 341 -20.58 16.71 18.78
N GLU A 342 -19.89 17.75 19.22
CA GLU A 342 -19.40 18.83 18.39
C GLU A 342 -17.87 18.85 18.48
N PRO A 343 -17.19 18.30 17.49
CA PRO A 343 -15.73 18.19 17.53
C PRO A 343 -15.10 19.55 17.22
N GLU A 344 -14.64 20.20 18.26
CA GLU A 344 -13.77 21.37 18.18
C GLU A 344 -12.29 20.97 18.33
N ALA A 345 -11.40 21.84 17.88
CA ALA A 345 -9.98 21.64 18.11
C ALA A 345 -9.70 21.72 19.62
N LYS A 346 -9.34 20.59 20.23
CA LYS A 346 -9.01 20.49 21.64
C LYS A 346 -7.76 21.30 21.99
N VAL A 347 -6.79 21.29 21.09
CA VAL A 347 -5.51 21.97 21.23
C VAL A 347 -5.05 22.51 19.88
N VAL A 348 -4.52 23.71 19.89
CA VAL A 348 -3.85 24.33 18.73
C VAL A 348 -2.37 24.50 19.09
N MET A 349 -1.50 23.92 18.27
CA MET A 349 -0.07 23.95 18.46
C MET A 349 0.55 24.99 17.53
N PHE A 350 1.25 25.95 18.12
CA PHE A 350 1.94 27.03 17.44
C PHE A 350 3.44 26.88 17.61
N GLY A 351 4.20 27.31 16.60
CA GLY A 351 5.65 27.36 16.73
C GLY A 351 6.42 27.20 15.44
N HIS A 352 5.89 26.47 14.46
CA HIS A 352 6.53 26.43 13.14
C HIS A 352 6.47 27.81 12.47
N GLU A 353 7.52 28.11 11.72
CA GLU A 353 7.71 29.41 11.05
C GLU A 353 7.24 29.38 9.58
N HIS A 354 6.81 28.21 9.09
CA HIS A 354 6.30 28.00 7.74
C HIS A 354 5.22 26.90 7.73
N PHE A 355 4.62 26.63 6.59
CA PHE A 355 3.55 25.66 6.41
C PHE A 355 3.92 24.27 6.95
N ASN A 356 2.97 23.63 7.62
CA ASN A 356 3.13 22.28 8.14
C ASN A 356 2.64 21.27 7.09
N GLU A 357 3.56 20.44 6.60
CA GLU A 357 3.27 19.48 5.51
C GLU A 357 2.78 18.12 6.03
N CYS A 358 3.26 17.66 7.15
CA CYS A 358 2.98 16.32 7.65
C CYS A 358 2.84 16.25 9.16
N CYS A 359 2.11 15.23 9.62
CA CYS A 359 1.94 14.92 11.04
C CYS A 359 1.80 13.41 11.26
N ALA A 360 2.17 12.97 12.46
CA ALA A 360 2.03 11.60 12.89
C ALA A 360 1.80 11.53 14.41
N PHE A 361 0.94 10.62 14.87
CA PHE A 361 0.88 10.26 16.28
C PHE A 361 2.04 9.34 16.64
N ALA A 362 2.58 9.57 17.82
CA ALA A 362 3.58 8.69 18.39
C ALA A 362 2.95 7.38 18.87
N PRO A 363 3.48 6.22 18.51
CA PRO A 363 2.97 4.94 18.99
C PRO A 363 3.25 4.79 20.49
N PRO A 364 2.44 4.03 21.24
CA PRO A 364 2.64 3.80 22.67
C PRO A 364 4.04 3.25 23.02
N SER A 365 4.67 2.52 22.12
CA SER A 365 6.06 2.04 22.27
C SER A 365 7.09 3.17 22.42
N SER A 366 6.79 4.39 21.94
CA SER A 366 7.67 5.55 22.07
C SER A 366 7.52 6.33 23.37
N TYR A 367 6.46 6.08 24.13
CA TYR A 367 6.12 6.89 25.31
C TYR A 367 7.20 6.84 26.41
N GLN A 368 7.90 5.72 26.54
CA GLN A 368 9.01 5.63 27.47
C GLN A 368 10.15 6.64 27.17
N PHE A 369 10.39 6.94 25.92
CA PHE A 369 11.42 7.90 25.48
C PHE A 369 10.89 9.34 25.54
N LEU A 370 9.68 9.55 25.04
CA LEU A 370 9.06 10.88 24.99
C LEU A 370 8.66 11.42 26.36
N ALA A 371 8.29 10.54 27.30
CA ALA A 371 8.01 10.93 28.67
C ALA A 371 9.23 11.53 29.39
N GLN A 372 10.42 11.05 29.09
CA GLN A 372 11.67 11.62 29.61
C GLN A 372 11.86 13.05 29.12
N LEU A 373 11.63 13.30 27.83
CA LEU A 373 11.69 14.64 27.22
C LEU A 373 10.63 15.57 27.81
N ALA A 374 9.46 15.06 28.13
CA ALA A 374 8.37 15.80 28.77
C ALA A 374 8.57 16.02 30.28
N GLY A 375 9.66 15.51 30.87
CA GLY A 375 9.92 15.60 32.32
C GLY A 375 8.93 14.79 33.17
N LEU A 376 8.24 13.79 32.59
CA LEU A 376 7.27 12.98 33.30
C LEU A 376 7.98 11.90 34.13
N LYS A 377 7.60 11.74 35.40
CA LYS A 377 8.17 10.72 36.29
C LYS A 377 7.87 9.28 35.86
N LYS A 378 6.77 9.06 35.13
CA LYS A 378 6.36 7.77 34.59
C LYS A 378 5.81 7.97 33.16
N PRO A 379 6.07 7.04 32.25
CA PRO A 379 5.47 7.09 30.92
C PRO A 379 3.94 6.94 31.02
N PRO A 380 3.18 7.59 30.12
CA PRO A 380 1.74 7.37 30.00
C PRO A 380 1.44 5.88 29.76
N PRO A 381 0.24 5.41 30.15
CA PRO A 381 -0.14 4.02 29.92
C PRO A 381 -0.25 3.72 28.41
N ALA A 382 0.10 2.52 28.00
CA ALA A 382 0.00 2.08 26.60
C ALA A 382 -1.44 2.09 26.03
N THR A 383 -2.43 2.22 26.91
CA THR A 383 -3.85 2.38 26.54
C THR A 383 -4.19 3.80 26.10
N SER A 384 -3.36 4.79 26.42
CA SER A 384 -3.48 6.16 25.90
C SER A 384 -2.82 6.24 24.52
N THR A 385 -3.44 6.90 23.55
CA THR A 385 -3.00 6.86 22.14
C THR A 385 -2.76 8.22 21.53
N ALA A 386 -2.96 9.31 22.28
CA ALA A 386 -2.83 10.68 21.79
C ALA A 386 -1.96 11.56 22.70
N GLU A 387 -0.98 10.98 23.40
CA GLU A 387 -0.13 11.71 24.34
C GLU A 387 0.95 12.54 23.66
N PHE A 388 1.49 12.01 22.56
CA PHE A 388 2.55 12.68 21.83
C PHE A 388 2.33 12.63 20.32
N MET A 389 2.78 13.66 19.63
CA MET A 389 2.68 13.78 18.18
C MET A 389 3.90 14.49 17.60
N ALA A 390 4.17 14.24 16.33
CA ALA A 390 5.22 14.91 15.58
C ALA A 390 4.65 15.65 14.39
N THR A 391 5.24 16.80 14.05
CA THR A 391 4.91 17.60 12.87
C THR A 391 6.16 17.95 12.09
N GLY A 392 6.07 17.93 10.76
CA GLY A 392 7.13 18.35 9.85
C GLY A 392 6.69 19.54 9.01
N SER A 393 7.60 20.47 8.81
CA SER A 393 7.29 21.75 8.19
C SER A 393 8.24 22.14 7.07
N ARG A 394 7.82 23.09 6.26
CA ARG A 394 8.66 23.78 5.29
C ARG A 394 9.74 24.66 5.92
N ASP A 395 9.65 24.94 7.23
CA ASP A 395 10.74 25.58 7.99
C ASP A 395 11.97 24.66 8.19
N LYS A 396 11.96 23.45 7.58
CA LYS A 396 13.01 22.45 7.62
C LYS A 396 13.17 21.76 8.98
N THR A 397 12.24 22.00 9.90
CA THR A 397 12.28 21.43 11.25
C THR A 397 11.17 20.41 11.45
N ILE A 398 11.42 19.51 12.39
CA ILE A 398 10.43 18.59 12.92
C ILE A 398 10.23 18.97 14.39
N ARG A 399 8.98 19.03 14.82
CA ARG A 399 8.65 19.33 16.22
C ARG A 399 7.88 18.17 16.83
N ILE A 400 8.19 17.87 18.08
CA ILE A 400 7.51 16.88 18.89
C ILE A 400 6.73 17.61 19.96
N TRP A 401 5.45 17.22 20.11
CA TRP A 401 4.47 17.90 20.96
C TRP A 401 3.86 16.93 21.95
N ASP A 402 3.47 17.46 23.12
CA ASP A 402 2.61 16.74 24.05
C ASP A 402 1.11 17.01 23.76
N ALA A 403 0.23 16.28 24.43
CA ALA A 403 -1.23 16.43 24.30
C ALA A 403 -1.78 17.78 24.77
N ARG A 404 -0.96 18.63 25.40
CA ARG A 404 -1.31 19.99 25.83
C ARG A 404 -0.91 21.04 24.80
N GLY A 405 -0.19 20.63 23.75
CA GLY A 405 0.33 21.51 22.72
C GLY A 405 1.67 22.15 23.06
N THR A 406 2.37 21.62 24.07
CA THR A 406 3.72 22.08 24.41
C THR A 406 4.73 21.43 23.46
N CYS A 407 5.60 22.24 22.87
CA CYS A 407 6.71 21.73 22.06
C CYS A 407 7.79 21.17 22.99
N LEU A 408 7.99 19.86 22.95
CA LEU A 408 8.99 19.15 23.76
C LEU A 408 10.38 19.22 23.13
N LEU A 409 10.43 19.10 21.81
CA LEU A 409 11.68 18.97 21.08
C LEU A 409 11.54 19.55 19.67
N THR A 410 12.59 20.21 19.21
CA THR A 410 12.73 20.66 17.82
C THR A 410 13.94 20.00 17.19
N LEU A 411 13.71 19.13 16.21
CA LEU A 411 14.76 18.43 15.47
C LEU A 411 15.18 19.30 14.29
N ARG A 412 16.46 19.61 14.23
CA ARG A 412 17.08 20.42 13.17
C ARG A 412 18.12 19.59 12.44
N GLY A 413 18.19 19.75 11.12
CA GLY A 413 19.18 19.04 10.31
C GLY A 413 18.83 18.97 8.85
N HIS A 414 17.54 18.86 8.48
CA HIS A 414 17.15 18.93 7.08
C HIS A 414 17.48 20.28 6.45
N ASP A 415 17.90 20.24 5.19
CA ASP A 415 18.29 21.44 4.43
C ASP A 415 17.13 21.98 3.58
N ASN A 416 16.03 21.26 3.50
CA ASN A 416 14.82 21.62 2.77
C ASN A 416 13.55 21.13 3.49
N TRP A 417 12.39 21.29 2.87
CA TRP A 417 11.06 21.01 3.42
C TRP A 417 10.93 19.55 3.86
N VAL A 418 10.39 19.34 5.06
CA VAL A 418 10.06 18.00 5.57
C VAL A 418 8.68 17.59 5.04
N ARG A 419 8.65 16.54 4.21
CA ARG A 419 7.44 16.10 3.50
C ARG A 419 6.69 14.96 4.20
N ALA A 420 7.40 14.07 4.84
CA ALA A 420 6.79 12.92 5.48
C ALA A 420 7.49 12.56 6.79
N LEU A 421 6.71 12.04 7.72
CA LEU A 421 7.15 11.55 9.02
C LEU A 421 6.56 10.17 9.27
N GLU A 422 7.38 9.28 9.83
CA GLU A 422 6.95 7.94 10.21
C GLU A 422 7.68 7.50 11.48
N PHE A 423 6.92 7.07 12.49
CA PHE A 423 7.53 6.49 13.69
C PHE A 423 7.94 5.04 13.42
N HIS A 424 9.12 4.68 13.85
CA HIS A 424 9.54 3.29 13.86
C HIS A 424 8.63 2.47 14.80
N PRO A 425 8.22 1.25 14.43
CA PRO A 425 7.32 0.44 15.26
C PRO A 425 7.85 0.14 16.68
N SER A 426 9.19 0.11 16.88
CA SER A 426 9.77 -0.01 18.21
C SER A 426 9.59 1.25 19.08
N GLY A 427 9.16 2.36 18.48
CA GLY A 427 9.00 3.64 19.17
C GLY A 427 10.29 4.39 19.50
N LYS A 428 11.46 3.78 19.27
CA LYS A 428 12.75 4.40 19.57
C LYS A 428 13.16 5.47 18.56
N TYR A 429 12.79 5.28 17.31
CA TYR A 429 13.22 6.16 16.22
C TYR A 429 12.03 6.85 15.55
N LEU A 430 12.29 8.07 15.07
CA LEU A 430 11.45 8.80 14.13
C LEU A 430 12.18 8.89 12.80
N LEU A 431 11.50 8.65 11.69
CA LEU A 431 12.01 8.79 10.34
C LEU A 431 11.38 10.00 9.68
N SER A 432 12.14 10.71 8.90
CA SER A 432 11.67 11.86 8.12
C SER A 432 12.19 11.82 6.70
N ALA A 433 11.36 12.21 5.74
CA ALA A 433 11.73 12.39 4.34
C ALA A 433 11.61 13.85 3.94
N SER A 434 12.51 14.33 3.11
CA SER A 434 12.61 15.74 2.78
C SER A 434 12.93 16.00 1.30
N ASP A 435 12.61 17.23 0.88
CA ASP A 435 13.01 17.77 -0.42
C ASP A 435 14.54 17.94 -0.55
N ASP A 436 15.31 17.74 0.52
CA ASP A 436 16.78 17.65 0.47
C ASP A 436 17.31 16.31 -0.06
N LYS A 437 16.41 15.42 -0.54
CA LYS A 437 16.67 14.08 -1.09
C LYS A 437 17.13 13.04 -0.06
N THR A 438 17.05 13.36 1.23
CA THR A 438 17.47 12.48 2.30
C THR A 438 16.29 11.89 3.08
N VAL A 439 16.52 10.71 3.64
CA VAL A 439 15.72 10.18 4.75
C VAL A 439 16.61 10.17 5.98
N ARG A 440 16.15 10.82 7.05
CA ARG A 440 16.86 10.92 8.33
C ARG A 440 16.18 10.10 9.40
N CYS A 441 17.00 9.51 10.26
CA CYS A 441 16.53 8.72 11.40
C CYS A 441 16.99 9.40 12.69
N TRP A 442 16.03 9.70 13.55
CA TRP A 442 16.23 10.44 14.80
C TRP A 442 16.01 9.51 15.98
N ASP A 443 16.96 9.41 16.89
CA ASP A 443 16.87 8.58 18.09
C ASP A 443 16.22 9.37 19.23
N LEU A 444 15.00 8.99 19.58
CA LEU A 444 14.22 9.64 20.63
C LEU A 444 14.77 9.34 22.05
N SER A 445 15.58 8.31 22.20
CA SER A 445 16.26 7.99 23.46
C SER A 445 17.51 8.84 23.70
N GLN A 446 17.97 9.59 22.68
CA GLN A 446 19.13 10.47 22.72
C GLN A 446 18.74 11.91 22.35
N ASP A 447 17.68 12.41 22.97
CA ASP A 447 17.18 13.78 22.75
C ASP A 447 16.95 14.12 21.27
N GLY A 448 16.52 13.13 20.48
CA GLY A 448 16.26 13.32 19.05
C GLY A 448 17.51 13.52 18.21
N LYS A 449 18.65 12.98 18.61
CA LYS A 449 19.87 13.02 17.81
C LYS A 449 19.67 12.30 16.47
N CYS A 450 20.10 12.94 15.37
CA CYS A 450 20.14 12.28 14.08
C CYS A 450 21.25 11.20 14.10
N VAL A 451 20.84 9.93 14.09
CA VAL A 451 21.75 8.78 14.15
C VAL A 451 22.08 8.23 12.78
N LYS A 452 21.27 8.56 11.79
CA LYS A 452 21.49 8.10 10.42
C LYS A 452 20.89 9.05 9.39
N VAL A 453 21.64 9.29 8.34
CA VAL A 453 21.19 9.97 7.12
C VAL A 453 21.35 8.98 5.98
N VAL A 454 20.27 8.76 5.25
CA VAL A 454 20.29 8.03 3.99
C VAL A 454 20.25 9.09 2.90
N GLU A 455 21.38 9.29 2.26
CA GLU A 455 21.57 10.28 1.19
C GLU A 455 21.14 9.70 -0.15
N ASP A 456 20.81 10.57 -1.09
CA ASP A 456 20.45 10.24 -2.47
C ASP A 456 19.36 9.14 -2.56
N VAL A 457 18.39 9.20 -1.61
CA VAL A 457 17.25 8.30 -1.61
C VAL A 457 16.49 8.40 -2.93
N HIS A 458 16.41 9.59 -3.53
CA HIS A 458 15.84 9.86 -4.84
C HIS A 458 16.72 10.88 -5.61
N GLU A 459 16.68 10.83 -6.93
CA GLU A 459 17.38 11.80 -7.78
C GLU A 459 16.85 13.23 -7.61
N ARG A 460 15.58 13.33 -7.20
CA ARG A 460 14.86 14.57 -6.89
C ARG A 460 14.27 14.52 -5.48
N PHE A 461 13.30 15.37 -5.19
CA PHE A 461 12.65 15.47 -3.88
C PHE A 461 11.98 14.16 -3.46
N VAL A 462 12.06 13.83 -2.18
CA VAL A 462 11.32 12.71 -1.57
C VAL A 462 9.97 13.24 -1.09
N THR A 463 8.91 12.77 -1.68
CA THR A 463 7.54 13.26 -1.43
C THR A 463 6.80 12.51 -0.35
N CYS A 464 7.06 11.22 -0.21
CA CYS A 464 6.38 10.37 0.75
C CYS A 464 7.28 9.28 1.32
N LEU A 465 6.91 8.83 2.51
CA LEU A 465 7.58 7.77 3.27
C LEU A 465 6.52 6.97 4.03
N ARG A 466 6.61 5.64 3.99
CA ARG A 466 5.75 4.74 4.79
C ARG A 466 6.53 3.53 5.27
N TRP A 467 6.21 3.09 6.48
CA TRP A 467 6.66 1.83 7.05
C TRP A 467 5.64 0.73 6.78
N ALA A 468 6.12 -0.48 6.43
CA ALA A 468 5.22 -1.62 6.24
C ALA A 468 4.59 -2.05 7.58
N PRO A 469 3.27 -2.31 7.62
CA PRO A 469 2.59 -2.73 8.84
C PRO A 469 3.18 -4.04 9.37
N GLY A 470 3.23 -4.18 10.70
CA GLY A 470 3.69 -5.40 11.38
C GLY A 470 2.81 -6.61 11.07
N ILE A 471 3.38 -7.79 11.12
CA ILE A 471 2.63 -9.04 10.97
C ILE A 471 2.14 -9.46 12.35
N VAL A 472 0.82 -9.60 12.49
CA VAL A 472 0.20 -10.16 13.70
C VAL A 472 0.17 -11.68 13.54
N ASN A 473 0.97 -12.39 14.34
CA ASN A 473 0.88 -13.84 14.41
C ASN A 473 -0.29 -14.20 15.35
N TYR A 474 -1.32 -14.75 14.78
CA TYR A 474 -2.32 -15.48 15.55
C TYR A 474 -1.77 -16.91 15.71
N ASP A 475 -1.34 -17.29 16.92
CA ASP A 475 -1.00 -18.68 17.20
C ASP A 475 -2.23 -19.55 16.94
N GLU A 476 -2.21 -20.34 15.86
CA GLU A 476 -3.28 -21.28 15.50
C GLU A 476 -3.52 -22.33 16.61
N ASN A 477 -2.56 -22.53 17.50
CA ASN A 477 -2.69 -23.41 18.67
C ASN A 477 -3.64 -22.88 19.74
N SER A 478 -4.00 -21.59 19.75
CA SER A 478 -5.00 -21.08 20.69
C SER A 478 -6.45 -21.40 20.28
N ALA A 479 -6.70 -21.67 19.02
CA ALA A 479 -8.02 -22.02 18.50
C ALA A 479 -8.36 -23.52 18.68
N ALA A 480 -7.35 -24.40 18.76
CA ALA A 480 -7.54 -25.84 18.97
C ALA A 480 -7.78 -26.25 20.44
N ALA A 481 -7.55 -25.34 21.39
CA ALA A 481 -7.70 -25.60 22.82
C ALA A 481 -9.11 -25.32 23.39
N SER A 482 -10.11 -25.01 22.54
CA SER A 482 -11.48 -24.71 23.02
C SER A 482 -12.31 -25.94 23.43
N GLY A 483 -11.69 -27.10 23.63
CA GLY A 483 -12.36 -28.36 24.00
C GLY A 483 -12.26 -28.79 25.45
N THR A 484 -11.50 -28.12 26.34
CA THR A 484 -11.39 -28.49 27.74
C THR A 484 -11.39 -27.26 28.65
N PRO A 485 -12.19 -27.24 29.74
CA PRO A 485 -12.21 -26.13 30.68
C PRO A 485 -10.91 -26.07 31.46
N GLN A 486 -9.96 -25.22 31.06
CA GLN A 486 -8.78 -24.93 31.88
C GLN A 486 -9.14 -24.06 33.06
N ARG A 487 -9.04 -24.67 34.21
CA ARG A 487 -9.06 -24.08 35.54
C ARG A 487 -7.66 -23.49 35.80
N ASN A 488 -7.41 -22.27 35.38
CA ASN A 488 -6.38 -21.36 35.91
C ASN A 488 -6.42 -20.05 35.13
N GLY A 489 -6.62 -18.93 35.82
CA GLY A 489 -6.82 -17.60 35.28
C GLY A 489 -5.57 -16.95 34.61
N ALA A 490 -5.00 -17.59 33.63
CA ALA A 490 -4.01 -16.97 32.77
C ALA A 490 -4.73 -16.10 31.71
N LYS A 491 -4.52 -14.79 31.76
CA LYS A 491 -4.92 -13.88 30.67
C LYS A 491 -4.32 -14.38 29.37
N PRO A 492 -5.09 -14.40 28.26
CA PRO A 492 -4.53 -14.71 26.95
C PRO A 492 -3.35 -13.76 26.68
N ALA A 493 -2.23 -14.31 26.28
CA ALA A 493 -1.05 -13.53 25.89
C ALA A 493 -1.45 -12.59 24.74
N ALA A 494 -1.04 -11.33 24.83
CA ALA A 494 -1.27 -10.38 23.75
C ALA A 494 -0.61 -10.89 22.46
N PRO A 495 -1.25 -10.75 21.29
CA PRO A 495 -0.69 -11.24 20.03
C PRO A 495 0.67 -10.59 19.78
N GLU A 496 1.66 -11.41 19.44
CA GLU A 496 3.02 -10.94 19.17
C GLU A 496 3.04 -10.28 17.77
N ILE A 497 3.31 -8.98 17.75
CA ILE A 497 3.45 -8.21 16.51
C ILE A 497 4.90 -8.26 16.07
N ARG A 498 5.18 -8.92 14.95
CA ARG A 498 6.51 -8.91 14.35
C ARG A 498 6.71 -7.66 13.50
N ILE A 499 7.78 -6.92 13.77
CA ILE A 499 8.16 -5.73 13.00
C ILE A 499 8.65 -6.18 11.62
N ARG A 500 8.04 -5.64 10.56
CA ARG A 500 8.56 -5.76 9.19
C ARG A 500 9.57 -4.66 8.95
N CYS A 501 10.81 -5.03 8.68
CA CYS A 501 11.91 -4.10 8.35
C CYS A 501 11.82 -3.69 6.87
N ILE A 502 10.75 -3.01 6.50
CA ILE A 502 10.48 -2.58 5.12
C ILE A 502 9.92 -1.16 5.13
N ILE A 503 10.53 -0.31 4.31
CA ILE A 503 10.11 1.08 4.10
C ILE A 503 9.97 1.33 2.62
N ALA A 504 8.96 2.09 2.24
CA ALA A 504 8.76 2.59 0.89
C ALA A 504 8.87 4.12 0.85
N THR A 505 9.53 4.63 -0.18
CA THR A 505 9.62 6.07 -0.46
C THR A 505 9.26 6.34 -1.90
N GLY A 506 8.51 7.42 -2.14
CA GLY A 506 8.23 7.93 -3.47
C GLY A 506 8.86 9.29 -3.68
N GLY A 507 9.12 9.65 -4.91
CA GLY A 507 9.79 10.90 -5.24
C GLY A 507 9.28 11.56 -6.53
N VAL A 508 9.74 12.80 -6.73
CA VAL A 508 9.51 13.58 -7.95
C VAL A 508 10.23 12.96 -9.17
N ASP A 509 11.16 12.04 -8.94
CA ASP A 509 11.82 11.25 -9.98
C ASP A 509 10.94 10.14 -10.57
N ARG A 510 9.67 10.04 -10.16
CA ARG A 510 8.66 9.06 -10.63
C ARG A 510 8.97 7.62 -10.21
N LYS A 511 9.90 7.44 -9.29
CA LYS A 511 10.36 6.13 -8.80
C LYS A 511 9.78 5.85 -7.43
N LEU A 512 9.40 4.61 -7.21
CA LEU A 512 9.07 4.08 -5.90
C LEU A 512 10.23 3.19 -5.45
N ARG A 513 10.82 3.48 -4.30
CA ARG A 513 11.97 2.73 -3.78
C ARG A 513 11.61 2.01 -2.51
N ILE A 514 12.04 0.76 -2.43
CA ILE A 514 11.82 -0.13 -1.29
C ILE A 514 13.15 -0.41 -0.62
N PHE A 515 13.21 -0.15 0.67
CA PHE A 515 14.33 -0.49 1.55
C PHE A 515 13.89 -1.61 2.47
N ALA A 516 14.59 -2.72 2.46
CA ALA A 516 14.32 -3.88 3.31
C ALA A 516 15.62 -4.44 3.88
N ASN A 517 15.46 -5.34 4.91
CA ASN A 517 16.58 -6.02 5.54
C ASN A 517 16.95 -7.26 4.73
#